data_9d9a894f6f1fd2f4b21e76cb9ac23f8c
#
_entry.id   9d9a894f6f1fd2f4b21e76cb9ac23f8c
#
_cell.length_a   1.000
_cell.length_b   1.000
_cell.length_c   1.000
_cell.angle_alpha   90.00
_cell.angle_beta   90.00
_cell.angle_gamma   90.00
#
_symmetry.space_group_name_H-M   'P 1'
#
loop_
_entity.id
_entity.type
_entity.pdbx_description
1 polymer ?
#
loop_
_entity_poly.entity_id
_entity_poly.type
_entity_poly.pdbx_seq_one_letter_code
_entity_poly.pdbx_strand_id
1 'polypeptide(L)'
;MRPIIALAMGDPAGISPELTARLLVLDDIIAKARIVAIGDRRVLDDGARVAGVTPDLISASPDADLSKEERVPVFIDLGHLDPATVAPSRATAEGGRFALTNYRHALTMARDGRADAVCFTPFNKNAMRLAHPV
;
A
#
# COMPACT_ATOMS: atom_id res chain seq x y z
N MET A 1 -15.71 -15.56 -8.29
CA MET A 1 -15.31 -14.15 -8.15
C MET A 1 -14.08 -14.07 -7.26
N ARG A 2 -13.07 -13.34 -7.67
CA ARG A 2 -11.84 -13.19 -6.90
C ARG A 2 -12.10 -12.31 -5.67
N PRO A 3 -11.55 -12.65 -4.50
CA PRO A 3 -11.67 -11.79 -3.33
C PRO A 3 -10.90 -10.47 -3.52
N ILE A 4 -11.36 -9.43 -2.86
CA ILE A 4 -10.69 -8.14 -2.81
C ILE A 4 -9.79 -8.12 -1.57
N ILE A 5 -8.50 -7.94 -1.78
CA ILE A 5 -7.52 -7.82 -0.70
C ILE A 5 -7.01 -6.38 -0.66
N ALA A 6 -7.25 -5.70 0.45
CA ALA A 6 -6.69 -4.37 0.69
C ALA A 6 -5.26 -4.56 1.19
N LEU A 7 -4.29 -4.04 0.43
CA LEU A 7 -2.86 -4.18 0.73
C LEU A 7 -2.32 -2.81 1.14
N ALA A 8 -2.07 -2.65 2.43
CA ALA A 8 -1.53 -1.40 2.98
C ALA A 8 -0.01 -1.38 2.85
N MET A 9 0.55 -0.32 2.29
CA MET A 9 1.99 -0.12 2.28
C MET A 9 2.48 0.16 3.69
N GLY A 10 3.55 -0.53 4.10
CA GLY A 10 4.16 -0.39 5.42
C GLY A 10 5.22 0.70 5.48
N ASP A 11 6.34 0.39 6.14
CA ASP A 11 7.42 1.36 6.37
C ASP A 11 8.03 1.87 5.06
N PRO A 12 7.93 3.18 4.77
CA PRO A 12 8.47 3.72 3.53
C PRO A 12 10.00 3.79 3.51
N ALA A 13 10.64 3.73 4.68
CA ALA A 13 12.10 3.78 4.82
C ALA A 13 12.75 2.40 4.73
N GLY A 14 11.95 1.33 4.73
CA GLY A 14 12.43 -0.05 4.63
C GLY A 14 12.14 -0.66 3.27
N ILE A 15 11.84 -1.96 3.26
CA ILE A 15 11.63 -2.73 2.03
C ILE A 15 10.21 -2.68 1.51
N SER A 16 9.27 -2.07 2.24
CA SER A 16 7.86 -2.11 1.88
C SER A 16 7.53 -1.57 0.49
N PRO A 17 8.09 -0.43 0.05
CA PRO A 17 7.81 0.06 -1.30
C PRO A 17 8.25 -0.93 -2.39
N GLU A 18 9.44 -1.48 -2.26
CA GLU A 18 9.99 -2.47 -3.19
C GLU A 18 9.16 -3.75 -3.18
N LEU A 19 8.85 -4.27 -1.98
CA LEU A 19 8.06 -5.50 -1.83
C LEU A 19 6.64 -5.31 -2.38
N THR A 20 6.02 -4.18 -2.11
CA THR A 20 4.68 -3.87 -2.65
C THR A 20 4.71 -3.89 -4.18
N ALA A 21 5.71 -3.24 -4.78
CA ALA A 21 5.85 -3.22 -6.24
C ALA A 21 6.03 -4.62 -6.81
N ARG A 22 6.82 -5.47 -6.16
CA ARG A 22 7.03 -6.86 -6.59
C ARG A 22 5.75 -7.69 -6.50
N LEU A 23 4.95 -7.50 -5.45
CA LEU A 23 3.68 -8.20 -5.30
C LEU A 23 2.70 -7.84 -6.40
N LEU A 24 2.71 -6.59 -6.84
CA LEU A 24 1.76 -6.06 -7.82
C LEU A 24 2.06 -6.51 -9.26
N VAL A 25 3.15 -7.23 -9.49
CA VAL A 25 3.48 -7.82 -10.80
C VAL A 25 3.44 -9.35 -10.80
N LEU A 26 3.06 -9.98 -9.69
CA LEU A 26 3.00 -11.44 -9.62
C LEU A 26 1.69 -11.95 -10.24
N ASP A 27 1.80 -12.58 -11.39
CA ASP A 27 0.65 -13.07 -12.16
C ASP A 27 -0.22 -14.04 -11.36
N ASP A 28 0.39 -14.91 -10.54
CA ASP A 28 -0.35 -15.84 -9.71
C ASP A 28 -1.26 -15.14 -8.72
N ILE A 29 -0.78 -14.07 -8.10
CA ILE A 29 -1.56 -13.29 -7.13
C ILE A 29 -2.67 -12.54 -7.86
N ILE A 30 -2.34 -11.90 -8.97
CA ILE A 30 -3.31 -11.14 -9.77
C ILE A 30 -4.44 -12.06 -10.26
N ALA A 31 -4.10 -13.30 -10.63
CA ALA A 31 -5.09 -14.26 -11.10
C ALA A 31 -6.05 -14.70 -9.99
N LYS A 32 -5.60 -14.74 -8.73
CA LYS A 32 -6.38 -15.30 -7.60
C LYS A 32 -7.11 -14.26 -6.79
N ALA A 33 -6.68 -12.99 -6.82
CA ALA A 33 -7.25 -11.94 -5.98
C ALA A 33 -7.25 -10.61 -6.71
N ARG A 34 -8.23 -9.77 -6.33
CA ARG A 34 -8.26 -8.37 -6.75
C ARG A 34 -7.51 -7.58 -5.69
N ILE A 35 -6.29 -7.17 -6.01
CA ILE A 35 -5.47 -6.41 -5.07
C ILE A 35 -5.81 -4.93 -5.19
N VAL A 36 -6.11 -4.31 -4.04
CA VAL A 36 -6.27 -2.87 -3.91
C VAL A 36 -5.18 -2.39 -2.96
N ALA A 37 -4.11 -1.87 -3.52
CA ALA A 37 -2.99 -1.34 -2.74
C ALA A 37 -3.27 0.09 -2.31
N ILE A 38 -2.81 0.46 -1.12
CA ILE A 38 -3.06 1.76 -0.51
C ILE A 38 -1.74 2.37 -0.07
N GLY A 39 -1.49 3.58 -0.52
CA GLY A 39 -0.27 4.30 -0.15
C GLY A 39 -0.12 5.60 -0.90
N ASP A 40 1.11 5.95 -1.23
CA ASP A 40 1.44 7.11 -2.07
C ASP A 40 2.09 6.59 -3.35
N ARG A 41 1.57 7.01 -4.50
CA ARG A 41 2.05 6.51 -5.80
C ARG A 41 3.54 6.83 -6.01
N ARG A 42 4.01 7.96 -5.51
CA ARG A 42 5.43 8.34 -5.64
C ARG A 42 6.33 7.38 -4.86
N VAL A 43 5.88 6.96 -3.68
CA VAL A 43 6.61 5.97 -2.86
C VAL A 43 6.62 4.62 -3.57
N LEU A 44 5.49 4.21 -4.14
CA LEU A 44 5.43 2.97 -4.92
C LEU A 44 6.35 3.03 -6.14
N ASP A 45 6.36 4.13 -6.86
CA ASP A 45 7.19 4.29 -8.07
C ASP A 45 8.68 4.17 -7.73
N ASP A 46 9.12 4.73 -6.60
CA ASP A 46 10.48 4.55 -6.11
C ASP A 46 10.79 3.09 -5.80
N GLY A 47 9.87 2.40 -5.14
CA GLY A 47 10.01 0.96 -4.87
C GLY A 47 10.07 0.13 -6.13
N ALA A 48 9.24 0.46 -7.11
CA ALA A 48 9.23 -0.23 -8.41
C ALA A 48 10.56 -0.05 -9.14
N ARG A 49 11.14 1.14 -9.07
CA ARG A 49 12.44 1.43 -9.67
C ARG A 49 13.53 0.58 -9.03
N VAL A 50 13.54 0.48 -7.70
CA VAL A 50 14.51 -0.37 -6.97
C VAL A 50 14.31 -1.84 -7.32
N ALA A 51 13.07 -2.29 -7.40
CA ALA A 51 12.74 -3.68 -7.72
C ALA A 51 12.98 -4.02 -9.20
N GLY A 52 13.11 -3.02 -10.07
CA GLY A 52 13.26 -3.23 -11.50
C GLY A 52 11.97 -3.73 -12.17
N VAL A 53 10.81 -3.34 -11.66
CA VAL A 53 9.51 -3.76 -12.18
C VAL A 53 8.65 -2.55 -12.54
N THR A 54 7.67 -2.76 -13.42
CA THR A 54 6.73 -1.72 -13.81
C THR A 54 5.31 -2.28 -13.66
N PRO A 55 4.69 -2.14 -12.49
CA PRO A 55 3.33 -2.63 -12.28
C PRO A 55 2.33 -1.92 -13.19
N ASP A 56 1.44 -2.71 -13.78
CA ASP A 56 0.30 -2.19 -14.52
C ASP A 56 -0.84 -2.00 -13.52
N LEU A 57 -1.27 -0.77 -13.30
CA LEU A 57 -2.18 -0.40 -12.22
C LEU A 57 -3.27 0.54 -12.72
N ILE A 58 -4.42 0.45 -12.06
CA ILE A 58 -5.46 1.46 -12.17
C ILE A 58 -5.38 2.34 -10.92
N SER A 59 -5.11 3.63 -11.10
CA SER A 59 -5.13 4.58 -9.98
C SER A 59 -6.58 4.94 -9.64
N ALA A 60 -6.86 5.02 -8.34
CA ALA A 60 -8.19 5.32 -7.85
C ALA A 60 -8.13 6.26 -6.63
N SER A 61 -9.21 6.97 -6.40
CA SER A 61 -9.39 7.79 -5.20
C SER A 61 -9.81 6.92 -4.01
N PRO A 62 -9.66 7.43 -2.76
CA PRO A 62 -10.02 6.64 -1.57
C PRO A 62 -11.47 6.16 -1.52
N ASP A 63 -12.38 6.90 -2.15
CA ASP A 63 -13.81 6.60 -2.18
C ASP A 63 -14.28 5.96 -3.49
N ALA A 64 -13.34 5.46 -4.30
CA ALA A 64 -13.66 4.88 -5.59
C ALA A 64 -14.60 3.65 -5.46
N ASP A 65 -15.45 3.49 -6.46
CA ASP A 65 -16.29 2.32 -6.58
C ASP A 65 -15.45 1.12 -7.03
N LEU A 66 -15.36 0.11 -6.18
CA LEU A 66 -14.60 -1.12 -6.44
C LEU A 66 -15.48 -2.28 -6.92
N SER A 67 -16.75 -2.03 -7.21
CA SER A 67 -17.68 -3.08 -7.65
C SER A 67 -17.34 -3.62 -9.04
N LYS A 68 -16.70 -2.81 -9.89
CA LYS A 68 -16.31 -3.24 -11.21
C LYS A 68 -15.10 -4.17 -11.16
N GLU A 69 -15.23 -5.33 -11.80
CA GLU A 69 -14.14 -6.30 -11.92
C GLU A 69 -13.03 -5.73 -12.80
N GLU A 70 -11.84 -5.58 -12.24
CA GLU A 70 -10.67 -5.11 -12.96
C GLU A 70 -9.66 -6.24 -13.13
N ARG A 71 -8.95 -6.26 -14.26
CA ARG A 71 -7.95 -7.29 -14.56
C ARG A 71 -6.60 -7.02 -13.93
N VAL A 72 -6.32 -5.76 -13.63
CA VAL A 72 -5.05 -5.33 -13.03
C VAL A 72 -5.33 -4.81 -11.63
N PRO A 73 -4.31 -4.79 -10.77
CA PRO A 73 -4.47 -4.22 -9.42
C PRO A 73 -4.88 -2.76 -9.45
N VAL A 74 -5.62 -2.35 -8.43
CA VAL A 74 -6.00 -0.96 -8.20
C VAL A 74 -5.05 -0.38 -7.16
N PHE A 75 -4.64 0.86 -7.36
CA PHE A 75 -3.83 1.60 -6.39
C PHE A 75 -4.58 2.84 -5.92
N ILE A 76 -4.87 2.90 -4.63
CA ILE A 76 -5.46 4.06 -3.99
C ILE A 76 -4.33 4.98 -3.55
N ASP A 77 -4.22 6.11 -4.25
CA ASP A 77 -3.18 7.11 -4.01
C ASP A 77 -3.69 8.15 -3.02
N LEU A 78 -3.17 8.14 -1.81
CA LEU A 78 -3.54 9.11 -0.78
C LEU A 78 -2.71 10.40 -0.88
N GLY A 79 -1.63 10.39 -1.65
CA GLY A 79 -0.80 11.57 -1.89
C GLY A 79 -0.21 12.18 -0.61
N HIS A 80 0.12 11.37 0.38
CA HIS A 80 0.38 11.82 1.75
C HIS A 80 1.83 11.70 2.20
N LEU A 81 2.75 11.31 1.31
CA LEU A 81 4.18 11.26 1.64
C LEU A 81 5.04 11.50 0.42
N ASP A 82 5.82 12.58 0.45
CA ASP A 82 6.84 12.83 -0.57
C ASP A 82 8.05 11.94 -0.28
N PRO A 83 8.43 11.02 -1.18
CA PRO A 83 9.56 10.13 -0.94
C PRO A 83 10.90 10.87 -0.75
N ALA A 84 11.03 12.09 -1.27
CA ALA A 84 12.24 12.90 -1.06
C ALA A 84 12.45 13.26 0.41
N THR A 85 11.40 13.20 1.24
CA THR A 85 11.48 13.50 2.68
C THR A 85 11.76 12.26 3.53
N VAL A 86 11.81 11.07 2.91
CA VAL A 86 12.05 9.81 3.63
C VAL A 86 13.55 9.64 3.86
N ALA A 87 13.92 9.40 5.13
CA ALA A 87 15.29 9.04 5.51
C ALA A 87 15.43 7.52 5.44
N PRO A 88 16.16 6.97 4.44
CA PRO A 88 16.27 5.52 4.29
C PRO A 88 16.82 4.85 5.55
N SER A 89 16.25 3.68 5.86
CA SER A 89 16.64 2.85 7.00
C SER A 89 16.49 3.52 8.36
N ARG A 90 15.66 4.56 8.45
CA ARG A 90 15.39 5.28 9.70
C ARG A 90 13.92 5.21 10.08
N ALA A 91 13.69 5.00 11.38
CA ALA A 91 12.35 5.13 11.96
C ALA A 91 12.06 6.62 12.17
N THR A 92 10.98 7.11 11.55
CA THR A 92 10.54 8.50 11.69
C THR A 92 9.04 8.54 11.98
N ALA A 93 8.59 9.64 12.62
CA ALA A 93 7.17 9.84 12.88
C ALA A 93 6.37 9.93 11.57
N GLU A 94 6.94 10.56 10.54
CA GLU A 94 6.31 10.69 9.22
C GLU A 94 6.11 9.33 8.57
N GLY A 95 7.13 8.47 8.62
CA GLY A 95 7.05 7.10 8.12
C GLY A 95 6.02 6.27 8.87
N GLY A 96 5.96 6.43 10.18
CA GLY A 96 4.96 5.78 11.03
C GLY A 96 3.54 6.24 10.70
N ARG A 97 3.32 7.54 10.52
CA ARG A 97 2.00 8.08 10.12
C ARG A 97 1.58 7.55 8.75
N PHE A 98 2.51 7.50 7.81
CA PHE A 98 2.24 6.93 6.50
C PHE A 98 1.71 5.49 6.61
N ALA A 99 2.44 4.64 7.30
CA ALA A 99 2.06 3.23 7.46
C ALA A 99 0.73 3.08 8.21
N LEU A 100 0.53 3.83 9.29
CA LEU A 100 -0.70 3.79 10.07
C LEU A 100 -1.91 4.28 9.26
N THR A 101 -1.75 5.34 8.49
CA THR A 101 -2.82 5.87 7.63
C THR A 101 -3.25 4.83 6.61
N ASN A 102 -2.29 4.18 5.95
CA ASN A 102 -2.58 3.14 4.96
C ASN A 102 -3.31 1.96 5.61
N TYR A 103 -2.84 1.53 6.76
CA TYR A 103 -3.43 0.41 7.47
C TYR A 103 -4.84 0.70 7.95
N ARG A 104 -5.07 1.88 8.52
CA ARG A 104 -6.41 2.32 8.94
C ARG A 104 -7.37 2.36 7.76
N HIS A 105 -6.92 2.84 6.62
CA HIS A 105 -7.74 2.87 5.42
C HIS A 105 -8.14 1.45 4.99
N ALA A 106 -7.19 0.52 5.00
CA ALA A 106 -7.45 -0.89 4.67
C ALA A 106 -8.44 -1.52 5.64
N LEU A 107 -8.28 -1.27 6.94
CA LEU A 107 -9.20 -1.79 7.96
C LEU A 107 -10.61 -1.21 7.78
N THR A 108 -10.71 0.07 7.45
CA THR A 108 -11.99 0.72 7.18
C THR A 108 -12.68 0.09 5.97
N MET A 109 -11.93 -0.19 4.92
CA MET A 109 -12.47 -0.88 3.75
C MET A 109 -13.04 -2.25 4.10
N ALA A 110 -12.33 -3.01 4.93
CA ALA A 110 -12.81 -4.33 5.37
C ALA A 110 -14.07 -4.20 6.24
N ARG A 111 -14.07 -3.25 7.17
CA ARG A 111 -15.24 -2.98 8.01
C ARG A 111 -16.49 -2.64 7.19
N ASP A 112 -16.31 -1.85 6.14
CA ASP A 112 -17.40 -1.35 5.31
C ASP A 112 -17.79 -2.33 4.18
N GLY A 113 -17.22 -3.52 4.16
CA GLY A 113 -17.52 -4.53 3.15
C GLY A 113 -16.89 -4.26 1.78
N ARG A 114 -15.96 -3.33 1.67
CA ARG A 114 -15.27 -3.00 0.42
C ARG A 114 -14.04 -3.87 0.17
N ALA A 115 -13.59 -4.61 1.16
CA ALA A 115 -12.51 -5.58 1.04
C ALA A 115 -12.86 -6.83 1.83
N ASP A 116 -12.41 -7.98 1.33
CA ASP A 116 -12.64 -9.28 1.98
C ASP A 116 -11.54 -9.61 2.98
N ALA A 117 -10.35 -9.06 2.79
CA ALA A 117 -9.21 -9.28 3.67
C ALA A 117 -8.29 -8.08 3.64
N VAL A 118 -7.45 -7.97 4.67
CA VAL A 118 -6.42 -6.94 4.79
C VAL A 118 -5.06 -7.62 4.90
N CYS A 119 -4.12 -7.13 4.09
CA CYS A 119 -2.71 -7.48 4.18
C CYS A 119 -1.89 -6.20 4.28
N PHE A 120 -0.64 -6.33 4.69
CA PHE A 120 0.27 -5.20 4.74
C PHE A 120 1.70 -5.66 4.46
N THR A 121 2.50 -4.75 3.90
CA THR A 121 3.94 -4.96 3.79
C THR A 121 4.61 -4.51 5.10
N PRO A 122 5.86 -4.91 5.37
CA PRO A 122 6.42 -4.79 6.71
C PRO A 122 6.35 -3.40 7.33
N PHE A 123 5.91 -3.34 8.58
CA PHE A 123 5.85 -2.13 9.39
C PHE A 123 7.13 -1.97 10.21
N ASN A 124 7.41 -0.74 10.62
CA ASN A 124 8.41 -0.43 11.63
C ASN A 124 7.68 0.00 12.91
N LYS A 125 7.72 -0.83 13.92
CA LYS A 125 6.99 -0.56 15.18
C LYS A 125 7.50 0.70 15.87
N ASN A 126 8.80 0.98 15.81
CA ASN A 126 9.36 2.20 16.39
C ASN A 126 8.83 3.44 15.69
N ALA A 127 8.78 3.43 14.35
CA ALA A 127 8.21 4.54 13.59
C ALA A 127 6.73 4.74 13.94
N MET A 128 5.97 3.66 14.05
CA MET A 128 4.56 3.74 14.41
C MET A 128 4.37 4.32 15.82
N ARG A 129 5.23 3.98 16.77
CA ARG A 129 5.19 4.55 18.13
C ARG A 129 5.54 6.03 18.13
N LEU A 130 6.47 6.46 17.29
CA LEU A 130 6.81 7.88 17.16
C LEU A 130 5.64 8.68 16.63
N ALA A 131 4.87 8.11 15.71
CA ALA A 131 3.71 8.76 15.12
C ALA A 131 2.51 8.77 16.08
N HIS A 132 2.39 7.72 16.90
CA HIS A 132 1.26 7.55 17.81
C HIS A 132 1.76 6.95 19.13
N PRO A 133 2.36 7.76 20.00
CA PRO A 133 2.86 7.29 21.29
C PRO A 133 1.74 6.72 22.14
N VAL A 134 2.05 5.63 22.82
CA VAL A 134 1.10 4.96 23.71
C VAL A 134 1.45 5.30 25.16
#